data_173a77005da52261e4a4d2726aaa80a1
#
_entry.id   173a77005da52261e4a4d2726aaa80a1
#
_cell.length_a   1.000
_cell.length_b   1.000
_cell.length_c   1.000
_cell.angle_alpha   90.00
_cell.angle_beta   90.00
_cell.angle_gamma   90.00
#
_symmetry.space_group_name_H-M   'P 1'
#
loop_
_entity.id
_entity.type
_entity.pdbx_description
1 polymer ?
#
loop_
_entity_poly.entity_id
_entity_poly.type
_entity_poly.pdbx_seq_one_letter_code
_entity_poly.pdbx_strand_id
1 'polypeptide(L)' 'MDDDLDSVARYLERAEEMRVIAATMADERTRNALLKIAEDYVGMAQTRSQIYALEQTFKAR' A
#
# COMPACT_ATOMS: atom_id res chain seq x y z
N MET A 1 20.14 -5.04 0.23
CA MET A 1 18.73 -5.29 0.57
C MET A 1 17.87 -4.09 0.16
N ASP A 2 16.77 -4.34 -0.48
CA ASP A 2 15.96 -3.26 -1.01
C ASP A 2 14.73 -3.03 -0.16
N ASP A 3 14.83 -2.11 0.77
CA ASP A 3 13.77 -1.82 1.72
C ASP A 3 12.54 -1.22 1.04
N ASP A 4 12.73 -0.50 -0.08
CA ASP A 4 11.61 0.11 -0.79
C ASP A 4 10.72 -0.95 -1.43
N LEU A 5 11.30 -1.97 -2.06
CA LEU A 5 10.51 -3.05 -2.65
C LEU A 5 9.81 -3.87 -1.59
N ASP A 6 10.48 -4.14 -0.46
CA ASP A 6 9.87 -4.83 0.66
C ASP A 6 8.69 -4.03 1.22
N SER A 7 8.86 -2.71 1.32
CA SER A 7 7.80 -1.83 1.81
C SER A 7 6.61 -1.83 0.87
N VAL A 8 6.85 -1.77 -0.45
CA VAL A 8 5.77 -1.83 -1.44
C VAL A 8 4.95 -3.10 -1.25
N ALA A 9 5.62 -4.24 -1.16
CA ALA A 9 4.92 -5.52 -1.01
C ALA A 9 4.09 -5.54 0.27
N ARG A 10 4.63 -5.06 1.38
CA ARG A 10 3.92 -5.04 2.66
C ARG A 10 2.72 -4.12 2.63
N TYR A 11 2.85 -2.94 2.05
CA TYR A 11 1.73 -2.00 1.97
C TYR A 11 0.60 -2.56 1.12
N LEU A 12 0.92 -3.20 -0.02
CA LEU A 12 -0.09 -3.80 -0.87
C LEU A 12 -0.78 -4.98 -0.18
N GLU A 13 -0.03 -5.77 0.58
CA GLU A 13 -0.57 -6.86 1.36
C GLU A 13 -1.53 -6.36 2.43
N ARG A 14 -1.13 -5.29 3.15
CA ARG A 14 -2.01 -4.68 4.16
C ARG A 14 -3.28 -4.12 3.53
N ALA A 15 -3.14 -3.48 2.37
CA ALA A 15 -4.31 -2.95 1.67
C ALA A 15 -5.30 -4.06 1.35
N GLU A 16 -4.80 -5.19 0.89
CA GLU A 16 -5.66 -6.33 0.56
C GLU A 16 -6.32 -6.90 1.81
N GLU A 17 -5.57 -7.01 2.92
CA GLU A 17 -6.13 -7.47 4.20
C GLU A 17 -7.28 -6.57 4.63
N MET A 18 -7.13 -5.27 4.49
CA MET A 18 -8.18 -4.33 4.87
C MET A 18 -9.42 -4.51 3.99
N ARG A 19 -9.23 -4.75 2.69
CA ARG A 19 -10.34 -4.98 1.78
C ARG A 19 -11.09 -6.27 2.10
N VAL A 20 -10.35 -7.32 2.45
CA VAL A 20 -10.95 -8.61 2.81
C VAL A 20 -11.79 -8.46 4.09
N ILE A 21 -11.25 -7.78 5.09
CA ILE A 21 -11.99 -7.54 6.34
C ILE A 21 -13.22 -6.68 6.05
N ALA A 22 -13.05 -5.63 5.25
CA ALA A 22 -14.17 -4.73 4.91
C ALA A 22 -15.32 -5.51 4.26
N ALA A 23 -15.00 -6.49 3.42
CA ALA A 23 -16.01 -7.29 2.73
C ALA A 23 -16.90 -8.08 3.69
N THR A 24 -16.42 -8.36 4.91
CA THR A 24 -17.19 -9.10 5.91
C THR A 24 -17.92 -8.19 6.89
N MET A 25 -17.72 -6.87 6.80
CA MET A 25 -18.33 -5.93 7.74
C MET A 25 -19.75 -5.59 7.32
N ALA A 26 -20.68 -5.77 8.25
CA ALA A 26 -22.08 -5.37 8.03
C ALA A 26 -22.25 -3.86 8.23
N ASP A 27 -21.44 -3.28 9.12
CA ASP A 27 -21.53 -1.86 9.43
C ASP A 27 -20.87 -1.03 8.34
N GLU A 28 -21.66 -0.18 7.71
CA GLU A 28 -21.20 0.64 6.58
C GLU A 28 -20.07 1.59 6.97
N ARG A 29 -20.18 2.18 8.17
CA ARG A 29 -19.15 3.11 8.66
C ARG A 29 -17.81 2.43 8.83
N THR A 30 -17.82 1.28 9.46
CA THR A 30 -16.59 0.51 9.67
C THR A 30 -16.01 0.04 8.34
N ARG A 31 -16.88 -0.44 7.44
CA ARG A 31 -16.45 -0.88 6.12
C ARG A 31 -15.76 0.25 5.37
N ASN A 32 -16.37 1.43 5.35
CA ASN A 32 -15.83 2.59 4.65
C ASN A 32 -14.50 3.04 5.26
N ALA A 33 -14.37 2.97 6.59
CA ALA A 33 -13.12 3.31 7.26
C ALA A 33 -12.00 2.36 6.86
N LEU A 34 -12.30 1.06 6.78
CA LEU A 34 -11.32 0.06 6.37
C LEU A 34 -10.90 0.25 4.92
N LEU A 35 -11.85 0.57 4.04
CA LEU A 35 -11.55 0.82 2.64
C LEU A 35 -10.67 2.06 2.47
N LYS A 36 -10.90 3.08 3.30
CA LYS A 36 -10.06 4.28 3.29
C LYS A 36 -8.62 3.95 3.72
N ILE A 37 -8.48 3.14 4.76
CA ILE A 37 -7.16 2.67 5.19
C ILE A 37 -6.47 1.90 4.07
N ALA A 38 -7.21 1.05 3.37
CA ALA A 38 -6.65 0.30 2.23
C ALA A 38 -6.13 1.25 1.16
N GLU A 39 -6.89 2.29 0.83
CA GLU A 39 -6.43 3.30 -0.14
C GLU A 39 -5.15 3.99 0.32
N ASP A 40 -5.07 4.30 1.61
CA ASP A 40 -3.88 4.95 2.17
C ASP A 40 -2.65 4.05 2.03
N TYR A 41 -2.81 2.74 2.26
CA TYR A 41 -1.71 1.80 2.08
C TYR A 41 -1.27 1.72 0.61
N VAL A 42 -2.23 1.71 -0.31
CA VAL A 42 -1.92 1.73 -1.75
C VAL A 42 -1.13 2.99 -2.11
N GLY A 43 -1.55 4.14 -1.56
CA GLY A 43 -0.84 5.41 -1.78
C GLY A 43 0.60 5.35 -1.28
N MET A 44 0.82 4.75 -0.11
CA MET A 44 2.17 4.58 0.43
C MET A 44 3.01 3.66 -0.46
N ALA A 45 2.40 2.61 -0.99
CA ALA A 45 3.10 1.70 -1.90
C ALA A 45 3.52 2.43 -3.17
N GLN A 46 2.64 3.26 -3.71
CA GLN A 46 2.95 4.04 -4.91
C GLN A 46 4.10 5.00 -4.67
N THR A 47 4.10 5.68 -3.53
CA THR A 47 5.17 6.60 -3.16
C THR A 47 6.51 5.88 -3.07
N ARG A 48 6.54 4.72 -2.41
CA ARG A 48 7.76 3.93 -2.28
C ARG A 48 8.26 3.43 -3.64
N SER A 49 7.33 3.04 -4.48
CA SER A 49 7.64 2.58 -5.83
C SER A 49 8.30 3.69 -6.65
N GLN A 50 7.78 4.91 -6.53
CA GLN A 50 8.33 6.07 -7.21
C GLN A 50 9.73 6.41 -6.71
N ILE A 51 9.94 6.35 -5.39
CA ILE A 51 11.25 6.58 -4.79
C ILE A 51 12.26 5.57 -5.31
N TYR A 52 11.87 4.30 -5.34
CA TYR A 52 12.73 3.24 -5.87
C TYR A 52 13.13 3.52 -7.31
N ALA A 53 12.17 3.89 -8.15
CA ALA A 53 12.42 4.18 -9.55
C ALA A 53 13.40 5.35 -9.72
N LEU A 54 13.24 6.41 -8.91
CA LEU A 54 14.13 7.56 -8.94
C LEU A 54 15.54 7.17 -8.52
N GLU A 55 15.68 6.36 -7.46
CA GLU A 55 16.98 5.89 -7.01
C GLU A 55 17.69 5.09 -8.10
N GLN A 56 16.96 4.22 -8.78
CA GLN A 56 17.53 3.43 -9.86
C GLN A 56 17.99 4.33 -11.01
N THR A 57 17.24 5.36 -11.31
CA THR A 57 17.61 6.33 -12.34
C THR A 57 18.92 7.03 -11.99
N PHE A 58 19.08 7.47 -10.74
CA PHE A 58 20.30 8.11 -10.30
C PHE A 58 21.48 7.15 -10.32
N LYS A 59 21.28 5.91 -9.91
CA LYS A 59 22.34 4.90 -9.91
C LYS A 59 22.82 4.55 -11.31
N ALA A 60 21.91 4.62 -12.28
CA ALA A 60 22.24 4.28 -13.67
C ALA A 60 23.11 5.34 -14.33
N ARG A 61 23.28 6.49 -13.74
CA ARG A 61 24.14 7.57 -14.25
C ARG A 61 25.55 7.40 -13.75
#